data_d02a8e3bc4fe00d03999a8434ca7937b
#
_entry.id   d02a8e3bc4fe00d03999a8434ca7937b
#
_cell.length_a   1.000
_cell.length_b   1.000
_cell.length_c   1.000
_cell.angle_alpha   90.00
_cell.angle_beta   90.00
_cell.angle_gamma   90.00
#
_symmetry.space_group_name_H-M   'P 1'
#
loop_
_entity.id
_entity.type
_entity.pdbx_description
1 polymer ?
#
loop_
_entity_poly.entity_id
_entity_poly.type
_entity_poly.pdbx_seq_one_letter_code
_entity_poly.pdbx_strand_id
1 'polypeptide(L)'
;MTGFRNRGFGTTRRAALTLIGAGALAAGGMSFARAATEDDEVLTETRVLRDPDVPVAGNPAGNISIVEWSDYNCPYCRKLEPELRQVIQDDGKVRLVMKDWPILGPVSVTAARIALAAKFQDKYHQAHDAMMAVSSRLTEPRINELLAAAGVDMDRLKNDLNARAKDIDAILKRNNEQAEAFGFRGTPSFIVGKYRVPGVLSMAEFEQVIADARKAKMN
;
A
#
# COMPACT_ATOMS: atom_id res chain seq x y z
N MET A 1 -27.62 -61.98 -9.29
CA MET A 1 -26.77 -62.94 -10.05
C MET A 1 -25.35 -62.57 -9.75
N THR A 2 -24.82 -63.39 -8.90
CA THR A 2 -23.53 -64.08 -8.99
C THR A 2 -22.33 -63.19 -9.06
N GLY A 3 -21.44 -63.07 -8.11
CA GLY A 3 -20.94 -64.09 -7.18
C GLY A 3 -19.48 -64.42 -7.47
N PHE A 4 -18.74 -64.62 -6.42
CA PHE A 4 -17.47 -65.31 -6.24
C PHE A 4 -16.24 -64.44 -5.99
N ARG A 5 -15.82 -64.33 -4.71
CA ARG A 5 -14.99 -65.26 -3.90
C ARG A 5 -13.54 -65.34 -4.41
N ASN A 6 -12.65 -64.83 -3.62
CA ASN A 6 -11.96 -65.35 -2.42
C ASN A 6 -10.81 -66.32 -2.72
N ARG A 7 -9.72 -66.15 -2.03
CA ARG A 7 -8.64 -67.03 -1.50
C ARG A 7 -7.27 -66.48 -1.92
N GLY A 8 -6.34 -66.29 -1.09
CA GLY A 8 -6.03 -66.80 0.25
C GLY A 8 -4.68 -67.50 0.25
N PHE A 9 -3.99 -67.41 1.36
CA PHE A 9 -2.80 -68.19 1.78
C PHE A 9 -1.44 -67.68 1.24
N GLY A 10 -0.40 -67.61 2.01
CA GLY A 10 -0.14 -67.99 3.39
C GLY A 10 1.36 -67.78 3.73
N THR A 11 1.55 -67.45 4.95
CA THR A 11 2.64 -67.87 5.88
C THR A 11 3.97 -68.33 5.30
N THR A 12 5.11 -67.84 5.87
CA THR A 12 5.83 -68.35 7.02
C THR A 12 7.15 -67.63 7.25
N ARG A 13 7.35 -67.13 8.46
CA ARG A 13 8.38 -67.39 9.46
C ARG A 13 9.86 -67.44 9.04
N ARG A 14 10.65 -66.60 9.69
CA ARG A 14 11.75 -66.81 10.67
C ARG A 14 12.74 -65.69 10.53
N ALA A 15 12.84 -64.82 11.50
CA ALA A 15 13.77 -64.81 12.61
C ALA A 15 15.26 -64.89 12.19
N ALA A 16 15.94 -63.77 12.33
CA ALA A 16 17.30 -63.72 12.83
C ALA A 16 17.59 -62.36 13.46
N LEU A 17 18.01 -62.41 14.65
CA LEU A 17 18.48 -61.34 15.53
C LEU A 17 19.88 -60.84 15.14
N THR A 18 20.16 -59.65 15.67
CA THR A 18 21.47 -59.03 15.99
C THR A 18 22.01 -58.08 14.91
N LEU A 19 22.20 -56.79 15.23
CA LEU A 19 23.24 -56.25 16.05
C LEU A 19 23.03 -54.77 16.36
N ILE A 20 23.28 -54.39 17.54
CA ILE A 20 23.35 -53.05 18.10
C ILE A 20 24.39 -52.20 17.35
N GLY A 21 23.96 -51.11 16.77
CA GLY A 21 24.79 -50.02 16.32
C GLY A 21 24.24 -48.71 16.84
N ALA A 22 24.86 -48.20 17.92
CA ALA A 22 24.58 -46.87 18.43
C ALA A 22 25.07 -45.84 17.42
N GLY A 23 24.18 -45.40 16.54
CA GLY A 23 24.39 -44.25 15.68
C GLY A 23 23.63 -43.06 16.24
N ALA A 24 24.35 -42.08 16.79
CA ALA A 24 23.80 -40.80 17.20
C ALA A 24 23.16 -40.13 15.99
N LEU A 25 21.84 -40.15 15.93
CA LEU A 25 21.06 -39.30 15.04
C LEU A 25 21.18 -37.89 15.57
N ALA A 26 22.15 -37.12 15.05
CA ALA A 26 22.11 -35.68 15.08
C ALA A 26 20.89 -35.25 14.25
N ALA A 27 19.78 -34.98 14.91
CA ALA A 27 18.65 -34.31 14.33
C ALA A 27 19.07 -32.88 14.00
N GLY A 28 19.75 -32.72 12.87
CA GLY A 28 19.94 -31.41 12.27
C GLY A 28 18.56 -30.85 11.88
N GLY A 29 18.00 -30.02 12.74
CA GLY A 29 16.84 -29.24 12.43
C GLY A 29 17.17 -28.35 11.21
N MET A 30 16.79 -28.80 10.03
CA MET A 30 16.75 -27.94 8.85
C MET A 30 15.66 -26.92 9.11
N SER A 31 16.03 -25.77 9.69
CA SER A 31 15.20 -24.58 9.63
C SER A 31 15.07 -24.21 8.16
N PHE A 32 13.95 -24.56 7.57
CA PHE A 32 13.56 -23.99 6.28
C PHE A 32 13.31 -22.52 6.53
N ALA A 33 14.32 -21.68 6.37
CA ALA A 33 14.12 -20.26 6.21
C ALA A 33 13.25 -20.09 4.96
N ARG A 34 11.99 -19.72 5.16
CA ARG A 34 11.09 -19.36 4.07
C ARG A 34 11.74 -18.17 3.37
N ALA A 35 12.13 -18.32 2.12
CA ALA A 35 12.56 -17.20 1.32
C ALA A 35 11.41 -16.18 1.29
N ALA A 36 11.70 -14.93 1.68
CA ALA A 36 10.74 -13.84 1.56
C ALA A 36 10.32 -13.75 0.10
N THR A 37 9.02 -13.66 -0.14
CA THR A 37 8.51 -13.39 -1.49
C THR A 37 8.73 -11.92 -1.83
N GLU A 38 8.71 -11.55 -3.10
CA GLU A 38 8.79 -10.13 -3.51
C GLU A 38 7.70 -9.31 -2.81
N ASP A 39 6.51 -9.86 -2.62
CA ASP A 39 5.41 -9.24 -1.88
C ASP A 39 5.77 -8.99 -0.40
N ASP A 40 6.44 -9.93 0.26
CA ASP A 40 6.86 -9.78 1.65
C ASP A 40 7.87 -8.61 1.80
N GLU A 41 8.70 -8.38 0.79
CA GLU A 41 9.67 -7.29 0.77
C GLU A 41 9.02 -5.93 0.51
N VAL A 42 7.99 -5.89 -0.32
CA VAL A 42 7.23 -4.68 -0.69
C VAL A 42 6.27 -4.25 0.42
N LEU A 43 5.68 -5.19 1.17
CA LEU A 43 4.66 -4.96 2.20
C LEU A 43 5.21 -4.85 3.63
N THR A 44 6.47 -4.52 3.82
CA THR A 44 6.98 -4.26 5.18
C THR A 44 6.29 -3.05 5.82
N GLU A 45 6.09 -3.09 7.15
CA GLU A 45 5.48 -1.97 7.88
C GLU A 45 6.20 -0.64 7.59
N THR A 46 7.52 -0.66 7.54
CA THR A 46 8.32 0.53 7.23
C THR A 46 8.01 1.07 5.85
N ARG A 47 7.96 0.23 4.82
CA ARG A 47 7.70 0.67 3.45
C ARG A 47 6.25 1.10 3.21
N VAL A 48 5.31 0.52 3.94
CA VAL A 48 3.89 0.87 3.79
C VAL A 48 3.53 2.09 4.64
N LEU A 49 3.84 2.05 5.94
CA LEU A 49 3.37 3.05 6.90
C LEU A 49 4.38 4.17 7.17
N ARG A 50 5.68 3.95 6.93
CA ARG A 50 6.77 4.84 7.35
C ARG A 50 7.73 5.19 6.21
N ASP A 51 7.33 4.98 4.97
CA ASP A 51 8.13 5.32 3.79
C ASP A 51 8.53 6.80 3.82
N PRO A 52 9.83 7.14 3.90
CA PRO A 52 10.29 8.52 3.99
C PRO A 52 10.14 9.30 2.68
N ASP A 53 9.97 8.57 1.57
CA ASP A 53 9.90 9.18 0.25
C ASP A 53 8.51 9.69 -0.10
N VAL A 54 7.46 9.17 0.56
CA VAL A 54 6.08 9.58 0.28
C VAL A 54 5.61 10.69 1.20
N PRO A 55 4.75 11.59 0.72
CA PRO A 55 4.19 12.67 1.52
C PRO A 55 3.31 12.18 2.67
N VAL A 56 3.26 12.98 3.72
CA VAL A 56 2.45 12.73 4.91
C VAL A 56 1.64 13.95 5.26
N ALA A 57 0.37 13.76 5.55
CA ALA A 57 -0.53 14.79 6.08
C ALA A 57 -1.04 14.42 7.48
N GLY A 58 -1.82 15.31 8.07
CA GLY A 58 -2.34 15.15 9.44
C GLY A 58 -1.22 15.27 10.48
N ASN A 59 -1.20 14.36 11.44
CA ASN A 59 -0.20 14.38 12.52
C ASN A 59 0.93 13.39 12.22
N PRO A 60 2.15 13.82 11.89
CA PRO A 60 3.28 12.92 11.62
C PRO A 60 3.62 11.98 12.79
N ALA A 61 3.32 12.40 14.04
CA ALA A 61 3.49 11.60 15.25
C ALA A 61 2.21 10.86 15.66
N GLY A 62 1.20 10.82 14.78
CA GLY A 62 -0.08 10.16 15.03
C GLY A 62 0.04 8.70 15.45
N ASN A 63 -0.86 8.28 16.32
CA ASN A 63 -0.85 6.92 16.88
C ASN A 63 -1.50 5.88 15.96
N ILE A 64 -2.22 6.31 14.93
CA ILE A 64 -2.74 5.48 13.84
C ILE A 64 -2.27 6.05 12.50
N SER A 65 -1.84 5.18 11.60
CA SER A 65 -1.58 5.54 10.21
C SER A 65 -2.75 5.10 9.33
N ILE A 66 -3.19 6.03 8.49
CA ILE A 66 -4.00 5.76 7.31
C ILE A 66 -3.06 5.87 6.12
N VAL A 67 -3.04 4.87 5.26
CA VAL A 67 -2.34 4.93 3.96
C VAL A 67 -3.39 4.98 2.89
N GLU A 68 -3.34 5.98 2.05
CA GLU A 68 -4.25 6.18 0.93
C GLU A 68 -3.53 5.97 -0.39
N TRP A 69 -4.08 5.12 -1.26
CA TRP A 69 -3.74 5.05 -2.68
C TRP A 69 -4.78 5.81 -3.48
N SER A 70 -4.37 6.91 -4.10
CA SER A 70 -5.27 7.81 -4.82
C SER A 70 -4.77 8.17 -6.21
N ASP A 71 -5.70 8.62 -7.07
CA ASP A 71 -5.44 9.11 -8.42
C ASP A 71 -6.11 10.47 -8.61
N TYR A 72 -5.37 11.43 -9.12
CA TYR A 72 -5.87 12.80 -9.32
C TYR A 72 -7.04 12.91 -10.31
N ASN A 73 -7.25 11.94 -11.20
CA ASN A 73 -8.41 11.90 -12.10
C ASN A 73 -9.55 11.02 -11.59
N CYS A 74 -9.42 10.45 -10.39
CA CYS A 74 -10.48 9.66 -9.78
C CYS A 74 -11.56 10.55 -9.17
N PRO A 75 -12.81 10.49 -9.65
CA PRO A 75 -13.89 11.32 -9.10
C PRO A 75 -14.23 10.96 -7.66
N TYR A 76 -14.03 9.69 -7.27
CA TYR A 76 -14.27 9.23 -5.91
C TYR A 76 -13.22 9.73 -4.94
N CYS A 77 -11.93 9.79 -5.36
CA CYS A 77 -10.86 10.37 -4.55
C CYS A 77 -11.15 11.85 -4.27
N ARG A 78 -11.46 12.62 -5.32
CA ARG A 78 -11.78 14.05 -5.17
C ARG A 78 -12.98 14.32 -4.28
N LYS A 79 -14.03 13.51 -4.43
CA LYS A 79 -15.22 13.64 -3.58
C LYS A 79 -14.93 13.34 -2.12
N LEU A 80 -14.08 12.34 -1.88
CA LEU A 80 -13.73 11.90 -0.53
C LEU A 80 -12.74 12.84 0.17
N GLU A 81 -11.86 13.49 -0.57
CA GLU A 81 -10.77 14.30 -0.02
C GLU A 81 -11.18 15.27 1.10
N PRO A 82 -12.23 16.12 0.96
CA PRO A 82 -12.65 17.02 2.03
C PRO A 82 -13.16 16.28 3.26
N GLU A 83 -13.85 15.15 3.09
CA GLU A 83 -14.40 14.36 4.19
C GLU A 83 -13.28 13.67 4.97
N LEU A 84 -12.31 13.06 4.26
CA LEU A 84 -11.14 12.42 4.86
C LEU A 84 -10.29 13.45 5.65
N ARG A 85 -10.09 14.63 5.10
CA ARG A 85 -9.39 15.72 5.81
C ARG A 85 -10.09 16.10 7.10
N GLN A 86 -11.42 16.24 7.05
CA GLN A 86 -12.19 16.59 8.24
C GLN A 86 -12.03 15.53 9.33
N VAL A 87 -12.18 14.25 9.00
CA VAL A 87 -12.00 13.15 9.95
C VAL A 87 -10.59 13.18 10.58
N ILE A 88 -9.56 13.40 9.76
CA ILE A 88 -8.17 13.46 10.23
C ILE A 88 -7.94 14.65 11.16
N GLN A 89 -8.53 15.81 10.83
CA GLN A 89 -8.43 17.03 11.63
C GLN A 89 -9.15 16.88 12.97
N ASP A 90 -10.36 16.32 12.96
CA ASP A 90 -11.18 16.14 14.16
C ASP A 90 -10.54 15.12 15.12
N ASP A 91 -9.95 14.06 14.58
CA ASP A 91 -9.22 13.06 15.35
C ASP A 91 -7.89 13.59 15.93
N GLY A 92 -7.13 14.38 15.19
CA GLY A 92 -5.89 15.02 15.59
C GLY A 92 -4.71 14.07 15.86
N LYS A 93 -4.90 12.76 15.79
CA LYS A 93 -3.89 11.73 16.08
C LYS A 93 -3.69 10.73 14.94
N VAL A 94 -4.20 11.06 13.75
CA VAL A 94 -4.03 10.28 12.53
C VAL A 94 -2.85 10.82 11.73
N ARG A 95 -1.98 9.91 11.27
CA ARG A 95 -0.95 10.15 10.28
C ARG A 95 -1.46 9.63 8.93
N LEU A 96 -1.71 10.51 7.97
CA LEU A 96 -2.06 10.14 6.61
C LEU A 96 -0.81 9.98 5.76
N VAL A 97 -0.59 8.80 5.21
CA VAL A 97 0.48 8.48 4.24
C VAL A 97 -0.13 8.52 2.86
N MET A 98 0.35 9.41 1.99
CA MET A 98 -0.24 9.68 0.69
C MET A 98 0.54 8.97 -0.41
N LYS A 99 -0.08 7.97 -1.05
CA LYS A 99 0.53 7.19 -2.12
C LYS A 99 -0.16 7.48 -3.44
N ASP A 100 0.49 8.30 -4.25
CA ASP A 100 0.04 8.52 -5.63
C ASP A 100 0.03 7.19 -6.39
N TRP A 101 -1.13 6.82 -6.93
CA TRP A 101 -1.33 5.59 -7.70
C TRP A 101 -2.09 5.90 -9.00
N PRO A 102 -1.38 6.38 -10.05
CA PRO A 102 -1.99 6.90 -11.26
C PRO A 102 -2.40 5.79 -12.24
N ILE A 103 -3.61 5.25 -12.08
CA ILE A 103 -4.15 4.13 -12.88
C ILE A 103 -5.18 4.55 -13.94
N LEU A 104 -5.57 5.83 -13.99
CA LEU A 104 -6.64 6.31 -14.86
C LEU A 104 -6.13 6.99 -16.15
N GLY A 105 -4.92 6.69 -16.54
CA GLY A 105 -4.35 7.07 -17.83
C GLY A 105 -3.18 8.06 -17.77
N PRO A 106 -2.66 8.47 -18.93
CA PRO A 106 -1.40 9.26 -19.01
C PRO A 106 -1.43 10.55 -18.20
N VAL A 107 -2.54 11.29 -18.23
CA VAL A 107 -2.66 12.55 -17.48
C VAL A 107 -2.61 12.33 -15.97
N SER A 108 -3.09 11.17 -15.46
CA SER A 108 -2.94 10.80 -14.05
C SER A 108 -1.47 10.59 -13.71
N VAL A 109 -0.70 9.94 -14.59
CA VAL A 109 0.74 9.77 -14.42
C VAL A 109 1.44 11.12 -14.40
N THR A 110 1.12 12.01 -15.34
CA THR A 110 1.65 13.38 -15.37
C THR A 110 1.34 14.12 -14.05
N ALA A 111 0.09 14.05 -13.56
CA ALA A 111 -0.33 14.71 -12.33
C ALA A 111 0.45 14.19 -11.10
N ALA A 112 0.56 12.88 -10.97
CA ALA A 112 1.29 12.25 -9.87
C ALA A 112 2.79 12.61 -9.87
N ARG A 113 3.43 12.57 -11.04
CA ARG A 113 4.84 12.96 -11.21
C ARG A 113 5.07 14.42 -10.82
N ILE A 114 4.18 15.30 -11.26
CA ILE A 114 4.22 16.74 -10.96
C ILE A 114 4.01 16.99 -9.46
N ALA A 115 3.06 16.33 -8.82
CA ALA A 115 2.84 16.45 -7.38
C ALA A 115 4.09 16.01 -6.58
N LEU A 116 4.68 14.88 -6.94
CA LEU A 116 5.91 14.40 -6.30
C LEU A 116 7.11 15.31 -6.57
N ALA A 117 7.21 15.93 -7.76
CA ALA A 117 8.23 16.91 -8.04
C ALA A 117 8.06 18.18 -7.20
N ALA A 118 6.82 18.63 -6.96
CA ALA A 118 6.54 19.77 -6.11
C ALA A 118 6.96 19.55 -4.64
N LYS A 119 7.14 18.30 -4.19
CA LYS A 119 7.70 17.95 -2.88
C LYS A 119 9.10 18.55 -2.67
N PHE A 120 9.91 18.65 -3.71
CA PHE A 120 11.27 19.22 -3.62
C PHE A 120 11.29 20.74 -3.42
N GLN A 121 10.11 21.36 -3.47
CA GLN A 121 9.88 22.76 -3.15
C GLN A 121 9.05 22.94 -1.87
N ASP A 122 8.79 21.86 -1.13
CA ASP A 122 7.84 21.83 0.01
C ASP A 122 6.41 22.24 -0.40
N LYS A 123 6.02 21.95 -1.66
CA LYS A 123 4.73 22.33 -2.27
C LYS A 123 3.85 21.14 -2.66
N TYR A 124 4.17 19.92 -2.20
CA TYR A 124 3.35 18.75 -2.51
C TYR A 124 1.88 18.95 -2.11
N HIS A 125 1.63 19.39 -0.88
CA HIS A 125 0.25 19.54 -0.39
C HIS A 125 -0.51 20.61 -1.16
N GLN A 126 0.10 21.74 -1.49
CA GLN A 126 -0.53 22.78 -2.31
C GLN A 126 -0.87 22.28 -3.72
N ALA A 127 0.05 21.52 -4.33
CA ALA A 127 -0.17 20.89 -5.63
C ALA A 127 -1.28 19.84 -5.57
N HIS A 128 -1.26 18.99 -4.56
CA HIS A 128 -2.27 17.97 -4.30
C HIS A 128 -3.65 18.61 -4.13
N ASP A 129 -3.78 19.58 -3.23
CA ASP A 129 -5.03 20.25 -2.92
C ASP A 129 -5.63 20.94 -4.17
N ALA A 130 -4.78 21.65 -4.92
CA ALA A 130 -5.21 22.32 -6.13
C ALA A 130 -5.75 21.35 -7.19
N MET A 131 -5.13 20.17 -7.33
CA MET A 131 -5.57 19.17 -8.30
C MET A 131 -6.78 18.36 -7.81
N MET A 132 -6.91 18.11 -6.51
CA MET A 132 -8.06 17.40 -5.95
C MET A 132 -9.32 18.27 -5.86
N ALA A 133 -9.18 19.60 -5.76
CA ALA A 133 -10.31 20.53 -5.65
C ALA A 133 -11.15 20.68 -6.94
N VAL A 134 -10.67 20.20 -8.09
CA VAL A 134 -11.40 20.39 -9.35
C VAL A 134 -12.44 19.30 -9.58
N SER A 135 -13.60 19.67 -10.11
CA SER A 135 -14.67 18.72 -10.43
C SER A 135 -14.50 18.05 -11.79
N SER A 136 -13.81 18.71 -12.73
CA SER A 136 -13.58 18.22 -14.08
C SER A 136 -12.34 17.33 -14.16
N ARG A 137 -12.25 16.51 -15.22
CA ARG A 137 -11.05 15.75 -15.53
C ARG A 137 -9.87 16.68 -15.77
N LEU A 138 -8.71 16.35 -15.21
CA LEU A 138 -7.49 17.12 -15.42
C LEU A 138 -6.97 16.94 -16.85
N THR A 139 -6.39 18.03 -17.35
CA THR A 139 -5.57 18.09 -18.56
C THR A 139 -4.21 18.69 -18.19
N GLU A 140 -3.17 18.43 -18.97
CA GLU A 140 -1.84 18.98 -18.66
C GLU A 140 -1.82 20.52 -18.59
N PRO A 141 -2.47 21.27 -19.50
CA PRO A 141 -2.56 22.72 -19.35
C PRO A 141 -3.24 23.13 -18.03
N ARG A 142 -4.32 22.45 -17.67
CA ARG A 142 -5.03 22.76 -16.42
C ARG A 142 -4.21 22.46 -15.17
N ILE A 143 -3.42 21.38 -15.18
CA ILE A 143 -2.49 21.07 -14.09
C ILE A 143 -1.50 22.23 -13.91
N ASN A 144 -0.88 22.70 -14.99
CA ASN A 144 0.08 23.80 -14.93
C ASN A 144 -0.53 25.09 -14.38
N GLU A 145 -1.75 25.44 -14.82
CA GLU A 145 -2.48 26.60 -14.30
C GLU A 145 -2.75 26.49 -12.79
N LEU A 146 -3.22 25.33 -12.35
CA LEU A 146 -3.55 25.07 -10.95
C LEU A 146 -2.31 25.17 -10.06
N LEU A 147 -1.19 24.59 -10.48
CA LEU A 147 0.04 24.60 -9.71
C LEU A 147 0.66 26.01 -9.64
N ALA A 148 0.67 26.73 -10.76
CA ALA A 148 1.13 28.11 -10.75
C ALA A 148 0.28 28.98 -9.80
N ALA A 149 -1.04 28.82 -9.83
CA ALA A 149 -1.96 29.50 -8.91
C ALA A 149 -1.76 29.08 -7.44
N ALA A 150 -1.32 27.83 -7.18
CA ALA A 150 -0.99 27.32 -5.86
C ALA A 150 0.40 27.76 -5.36
N GLY A 151 1.12 28.57 -6.14
CA GLY A 151 2.43 29.12 -5.77
C GLY A 151 3.58 28.12 -5.92
N VAL A 152 3.46 27.15 -6.82
CA VAL A 152 4.55 26.29 -7.25
C VAL A 152 5.41 27.07 -8.25
N ASP A 153 6.73 27.06 -8.03
CA ASP A 153 7.69 27.58 -9.01
C ASP A 153 7.77 26.61 -10.20
N MET A 154 7.21 27.02 -11.34
CA MET A 154 7.07 26.17 -12.51
C MET A 154 8.40 25.88 -13.22
N ASP A 155 9.37 26.81 -13.18
CA ASP A 155 10.69 26.59 -13.76
C ASP A 155 11.50 25.60 -12.89
N ARG A 156 11.48 25.78 -11.61
CA ARG A 156 12.08 24.82 -10.66
C ARG A 156 11.39 23.45 -10.76
N LEU A 157 10.06 23.41 -10.87
CA LEU A 157 9.30 22.17 -11.04
C LEU A 157 9.78 21.35 -12.24
N LYS A 158 9.97 22.02 -13.38
CA LYS A 158 10.48 21.40 -14.62
C LYS A 158 11.89 20.82 -14.42
N ASN A 159 12.75 21.56 -13.72
CA ASN A 159 14.11 21.11 -13.41
C ASN A 159 14.07 19.90 -12.45
N ASP A 160 13.24 19.95 -11.40
CA ASP A 160 13.09 18.86 -10.42
C ASP A 160 12.50 17.60 -11.07
N LEU A 161 11.52 17.73 -11.98
CA LEU A 161 10.96 16.61 -12.76
C LEU A 161 12.04 15.88 -13.56
N ASN A 162 12.99 16.62 -14.17
CA ASN A 162 14.07 16.02 -14.94
C ASN A 162 15.15 15.43 -14.03
N ALA A 163 15.59 16.19 -13.04
CA ALA A 163 16.68 15.79 -12.15
C ALA A 163 16.30 14.62 -11.23
N ARG A 164 15.04 14.52 -10.85
CA ARG A 164 14.50 13.51 -9.92
C ARG A 164 13.62 12.46 -10.58
N ALA A 165 13.65 12.36 -11.90
CA ALA A 165 12.80 11.45 -12.65
C ALA A 165 12.87 10.01 -12.13
N LYS A 166 14.08 9.50 -11.87
CA LYS A 166 14.29 8.13 -11.38
C LYS A 166 13.71 7.92 -9.97
N ASP A 167 13.87 8.90 -9.08
CA ASP A 167 13.37 8.83 -7.71
C ASP A 167 11.83 8.83 -7.71
N ILE A 168 11.23 9.73 -8.52
CA ILE A 168 9.78 9.81 -8.69
C ILE A 168 9.21 8.52 -9.27
N ASP A 169 9.84 7.98 -10.32
CA ASP A 169 9.40 6.72 -10.94
C ASP A 169 9.52 5.55 -9.99
N ALA A 170 10.56 5.50 -9.16
CA ALA A 170 10.73 4.47 -8.14
C ALA A 170 9.63 4.54 -7.06
N ILE A 171 9.21 5.75 -6.65
CA ILE A 171 8.09 5.95 -5.72
C ILE A 171 6.79 5.42 -6.34
N LEU A 172 6.46 5.84 -7.57
CA LEU A 172 5.24 5.43 -8.24
C LEU A 172 5.20 3.92 -8.50
N LYS A 173 6.33 3.33 -8.90
CA LYS A 173 6.47 1.89 -9.06
C LYS A 173 6.19 1.15 -7.76
N ARG A 174 6.82 1.56 -6.66
CA ARG A 174 6.63 0.97 -5.33
C ARG A 174 5.19 1.11 -4.85
N ASN A 175 4.55 2.27 -5.05
CA ASN A 175 3.15 2.47 -4.70
C ASN A 175 2.24 1.52 -5.47
N ASN A 176 2.50 1.29 -6.77
CA ASN A 176 1.76 0.34 -7.59
C ASN A 176 1.96 -1.10 -7.10
N GLU A 177 3.20 -1.53 -6.87
CA GLU A 177 3.51 -2.87 -6.36
C GLU A 177 2.82 -3.16 -5.03
N GLN A 178 2.82 -2.19 -4.12
CA GLN A 178 2.10 -2.31 -2.85
C GLN A 178 0.59 -2.43 -3.04
N ALA A 179 0.01 -1.60 -3.91
CA ALA A 179 -1.43 -1.67 -4.20
C ALA A 179 -1.84 -3.03 -4.78
N GLU A 180 -1.03 -3.55 -5.71
CA GLU A 180 -1.24 -4.87 -6.31
C GLU A 180 -1.08 -6.00 -5.29
N ALA A 181 -0.04 -5.98 -4.46
CA ALA A 181 0.22 -6.96 -3.40
C ALA A 181 -0.89 -6.96 -2.33
N PHE A 182 -1.48 -5.79 -2.01
CA PHE A 182 -2.69 -5.72 -1.20
C PHE A 182 -3.95 -6.19 -1.93
N GLY A 183 -3.90 -6.47 -3.22
CA GLY A 183 -5.05 -6.89 -4.04
C GLY A 183 -6.03 -5.74 -4.29
N PHE A 184 -5.58 -4.48 -4.25
CA PHE A 184 -6.40 -3.35 -4.65
C PHE A 184 -6.65 -3.36 -6.15
N ARG A 185 -7.83 -2.87 -6.58
CA ARG A 185 -8.27 -2.88 -7.99
C ARG A 185 -8.71 -1.51 -8.50
N GLY A 186 -8.62 -0.48 -7.66
CA GLY A 186 -9.05 0.88 -7.98
C GLY A 186 -8.78 1.85 -6.85
N THR A 187 -9.01 3.11 -7.14
CA THR A 187 -8.84 4.23 -6.20
C THR A 187 -10.19 4.84 -5.80
N PRO A 188 -10.32 5.39 -4.59
CA PRO A 188 -9.33 5.29 -3.53
C PRO A 188 -9.27 3.89 -2.91
N SER A 189 -8.14 3.55 -2.31
CA SER A 189 -7.98 2.35 -1.48
C SER A 189 -7.14 2.67 -0.27
N PHE A 190 -7.37 1.99 0.87
CA PHE A 190 -6.75 2.36 2.13
C PHE A 190 -6.23 1.16 2.92
N ILE A 191 -5.19 1.44 3.71
CA ILE A 191 -4.82 0.66 4.89
C ILE A 191 -5.02 1.56 6.10
N VAL A 192 -5.83 1.12 7.07
CA VAL A 192 -6.06 1.82 8.34
C VAL A 192 -5.54 0.93 9.48
N GLY A 193 -4.38 1.28 10.01
CA GLY A 193 -3.68 0.37 10.92
C GLY A 193 -3.42 -0.99 10.25
N LYS A 194 -4.10 -2.05 10.71
CA LYS A 194 -4.03 -3.40 10.12
C LYS A 194 -5.18 -3.74 9.16
N TYR A 195 -6.14 -2.85 9.01
CA TYR A 195 -7.33 -3.10 8.19
C TYR A 195 -7.12 -2.66 6.75
N ARG A 196 -7.47 -3.54 5.83
CA ARG A 196 -7.50 -3.25 4.40
C ARG A 196 -8.90 -2.79 3.99
N VAL A 197 -9.00 -1.62 3.39
CA VAL A 197 -10.25 -1.00 2.96
C VAL A 197 -10.16 -0.70 1.45
N PRO A 198 -10.76 -1.52 0.59
CA PRO A 198 -10.84 -1.25 -0.83
C PRO A 198 -12.05 -0.37 -1.14
N GLY A 199 -11.82 0.89 -1.53
CA GLY A 199 -12.90 1.81 -1.93
C GLY A 199 -13.22 2.90 -0.90
N VAL A 200 -14.35 3.56 -1.11
CA VAL A 200 -14.79 4.72 -0.33
C VAL A 200 -15.44 4.29 0.99
N LEU A 201 -15.13 5.01 2.05
CA LEU A 201 -15.86 4.98 3.33
C LEU A 201 -16.55 6.34 3.55
N SER A 202 -17.64 6.34 4.27
CA SER A 202 -18.22 7.55 4.86
C SER A 202 -17.37 8.05 6.04
N MET A 203 -17.57 9.27 6.48
CA MET A 203 -16.89 9.83 7.65
C MET A 203 -17.08 8.93 8.88
N ALA A 204 -18.30 8.48 9.16
CA ALA A 204 -18.61 7.62 10.30
C ALA A 204 -17.90 6.25 10.22
N GLU A 205 -17.76 5.68 9.02
CA GLU A 205 -17.01 4.44 8.81
C GLU A 205 -15.51 4.64 8.98
N PHE A 206 -14.96 5.80 8.56
CA PHE A 206 -13.56 6.15 8.87
C PHE A 206 -13.32 6.27 10.37
N GLU A 207 -14.17 6.99 11.09
CA GLU A 207 -14.10 7.11 12.55
C GLU A 207 -14.14 5.74 13.24
N GLN A 208 -15.04 4.87 12.79
CA GLN A 208 -15.18 3.52 13.33
C GLN A 208 -13.92 2.68 13.08
N VAL A 209 -13.41 2.63 11.83
CA VAL A 209 -12.22 1.81 11.52
C VAL A 209 -10.96 2.36 12.21
N ILE A 210 -10.84 3.67 12.40
CA ILE A 210 -9.77 4.29 13.18
C ILE A 210 -9.84 3.84 14.64
N ALA A 211 -11.03 3.87 15.25
CA ALA A 211 -11.23 3.43 16.63
C ALA A 211 -10.89 1.94 16.80
N ASP A 212 -11.32 1.10 15.87
CA ASP A 212 -11.03 -0.34 15.89
C ASP A 212 -9.54 -0.64 15.67
N ALA A 213 -8.88 0.13 14.80
CA ALA A 213 -7.44 0.01 14.60
C ALA A 213 -6.64 0.37 15.86
N ARG A 214 -7.08 1.37 16.62
CA ARG A 214 -6.47 1.73 17.92
C ARG A 214 -6.64 0.63 18.95
N LYS A 215 -7.84 0.07 19.10
CA LYS A 215 -8.08 -1.06 20.02
C LYS A 215 -7.22 -2.26 19.68
N ALA A 216 -7.10 -2.57 18.40
CA ALA A 216 -6.31 -3.70 17.92
C ALA A 216 -4.79 -3.55 18.12
N LYS A 217 -4.29 -2.32 18.26
CA LYS A 217 -2.87 -2.03 18.53
C LYS A 217 -2.52 -2.15 20.02
N MET A 218 -3.51 -2.01 20.89
CA MET A 218 -3.34 -2.08 22.36
C MET A 218 -3.40 -3.52 22.89
N ASN A 219 -3.89 -4.47 22.10
CA ASN A 219 -3.97 -5.89 22.43
C ASN A 219 -2.82 -6.68 21.77
#